data_822e68ecf7f0521672771abbc8c69619
#
_entry.id   822e68ecf7f0521672771abbc8c69619
#
_cell.length_a   1.000
_cell.length_b   1.000
_cell.length_c   1.000
_cell.angle_alpha   90.00
_cell.angle_beta   90.00
_cell.angle_gamma   90.00
#
_symmetry.space_group_name_H-M   'P 1'
#
loop_
_entity.id
_entity.type
_entity.pdbx_description
1 polymer ?
#
loop_
_entity_poly.entity_id
_entity_poly.type
_entity_poly.pdbx_seq_one_letter_code
_entity_poly.pdbx_strand_id
1 'polypeptide(L)'
;MTLFQIIMLGASAFFAFKVYEHIQTLQDTEPEKEPNRASSFDPVSLVIKGNEAFDNGDMQAALDFFVEANAKESQDAEVLFKMGYILENLGDRDEALNYYKEALQKDKNNEYIHNSIASIYRANKEFVSAKMHLSDSLNINNNNAVTYYNYGNLLVDMKHPDEAREMYKKAIEINPDFSEAKEELQKLS
;
A
#
# COMPACT_ATOMS: atom_id res chain seq x y z
N MET A 1 -53.76 -34.68 -44.17
CA MET A 1 -52.38 -34.45 -43.71
C MET A 1 -51.54 -35.61 -44.22
N THR A 2 -50.42 -35.32 -44.82
CA THR A 2 -49.46 -36.34 -45.28
C THR A 2 -48.69 -36.89 -44.11
N LEU A 3 -48.24 -38.17 -44.22
CA LEU A 3 -47.39 -38.81 -43.19
C LEU A 3 -46.18 -37.94 -42.79
N PHE A 4 -45.62 -37.22 -43.76
CA PHE A 4 -44.52 -36.27 -43.54
C PHE A 4 -44.90 -35.11 -42.62
N GLN A 5 -46.09 -34.53 -42.75
CA GLN A 5 -46.59 -33.45 -41.90
C GLN A 5 -46.81 -33.92 -40.45
N ILE A 6 -47.23 -35.15 -40.26
CA ILE A 6 -47.41 -35.74 -38.89
C ILE A 6 -46.06 -35.95 -38.21
N ILE A 7 -45.04 -36.45 -38.96
CA ILE A 7 -43.69 -36.64 -38.46
C ILE A 7 -43.04 -35.28 -38.07
N MET A 8 -43.20 -34.24 -38.90
CA MET A 8 -42.67 -32.92 -38.65
C MET A 8 -43.34 -32.25 -37.44
N LEU A 9 -44.64 -32.41 -37.26
CA LEU A 9 -45.35 -31.95 -36.07
C LEU A 9 -44.90 -32.66 -34.79
N GLY A 10 -44.70 -33.97 -34.86
CA GLY A 10 -44.18 -34.75 -33.73
C GLY A 10 -42.74 -34.33 -33.37
N ALA A 11 -41.87 -34.13 -34.36
CA ALA A 11 -40.50 -33.68 -34.14
C ALA A 11 -40.44 -32.29 -33.51
N SER A 12 -41.27 -31.35 -33.99
CA SER A 12 -41.33 -29.99 -33.43
C SER A 12 -41.86 -30.00 -32.01
N ALA A 13 -42.87 -30.79 -31.69
CA ALA A 13 -43.39 -30.92 -30.29
C ALA A 13 -42.36 -31.55 -29.37
N PHE A 14 -41.64 -32.58 -29.83
CA PHE A 14 -40.56 -33.20 -29.07
C PHE A 14 -39.41 -32.18 -28.80
N PHE A 15 -39.03 -31.43 -29.81
CA PHE A 15 -37.97 -30.42 -29.64
C PHE A 15 -38.40 -29.32 -28.68
N ALA A 16 -39.63 -28.82 -28.79
CA ALA A 16 -40.18 -27.82 -27.86
C ALA A 16 -40.23 -28.37 -26.41
N PHE A 17 -40.61 -29.63 -26.23
CA PHE A 17 -40.61 -30.29 -24.93
C PHE A 17 -39.18 -30.39 -24.33
N LYS A 18 -38.20 -30.79 -25.16
CA LYS A 18 -36.77 -30.89 -24.71
C LYS A 18 -36.18 -29.52 -24.36
N VAL A 19 -36.53 -28.47 -25.11
CA VAL A 19 -36.12 -27.10 -24.79
C VAL A 19 -36.77 -26.65 -23.48
N TYR A 20 -38.06 -26.93 -23.29
CA TYR A 20 -38.77 -26.61 -22.06
C TYR A 20 -38.18 -27.33 -20.84
N GLU A 21 -37.90 -28.66 -20.95
CA GLU A 21 -37.23 -29.45 -19.93
C GLU A 21 -35.83 -28.87 -19.60
N HIS A 22 -35.08 -28.47 -20.61
CA HIS A 22 -33.76 -27.85 -20.43
C HIS A 22 -33.87 -26.46 -19.71
N ILE A 23 -34.83 -25.64 -20.06
CA ILE A 23 -35.09 -24.37 -19.39
C ILE A 23 -35.50 -24.57 -17.93
N GLN A 24 -36.32 -25.57 -17.63
CA GLN A 24 -36.69 -25.91 -16.26
C GLN A 24 -35.46 -26.36 -15.44
N THR A 25 -34.61 -27.21 -15.99
CA THR A 25 -33.35 -27.62 -15.30
C THR A 25 -32.40 -26.46 -15.07
N LEU A 26 -32.45 -25.39 -15.89
CA LEU A 26 -31.69 -24.17 -15.66
C LEU A 26 -32.34 -23.26 -14.60
N GLN A 27 -33.67 -23.31 -14.43
CA GLN A 27 -34.39 -22.53 -13.42
C GLN A 27 -34.41 -23.21 -12.03
N ASP A 28 -34.34 -24.56 -12.00
CA ASP A 28 -34.31 -25.34 -10.75
C ASP A 28 -32.91 -25.49 -10.14
N THR A 29 -31.85 -25.11 -10.84
CA THR A 29 -30.60 -24.81 -10.18
C THR A 29 -30.78 -23.48 -9.45
N GLU A 30 -31.23 -23.52 -8.15
CA GLU A 30 -30.93 -22.42 -7.28
C GLU A 30 -29.45 -22.07 -7.53
N PRO A 31 -29.12 -20.76 -7.77
CA PRO A 31 -27.72 -20.42 -7.86
C PRO A 31 -27.11 -20.95 -6.56
N GLU A 32 -26.22 -21.95 -6.67
CA GLU A 32 -25.33 -22.27 -5.55
C GLU A 32 -24.93 -20.92 -5.01
N LYS A 33 -25.21 -20.66 -3.75
CA LYS A 33 -24.70 -19.49 -3.06
C LYS A 33 -23.19 -19.64 -3.21
N GLU A 34 -22.67 -19.08 -4.31
CA GLU A 34 -21.22 -18.94 -4.47
C GLU A 34 -20.75 -18.33 -3.16
N PRO A 35 -19.82 -18.94 -2.45
CA PRO A 35 -19.35 -18.44 -1.19
C PRO A 35 -18.88 -17.01 -1.45
N ASN A 36 -19.79 -16.08 -1.19
CA ASN A 36 -19.60 -14.66 -1.05
C ASN A 36 -18.55 -14.02 -1.99
N ARG A 37 -18.74 -14.15 -3.31
CA ARG A 37 -17.93 -13.39 -4.30
C ARG A 37 -18.05 -11.88 -4.06
N ALA A 38 -19.17 -11.43 -3.48
CA ALA A 38 -19.33 -10.03 -3.07
C ALA A 38 -18.31 -9.66 -1.98
N SER A 39 -17.91 -10.60 -1.09
CA SER A 39 -16.94 -10.32 -0.03
C SER A 39 -15.48 -10.31 -0.51
N SER A 40 -15.17 -10.96 -1.66
CA SER A 40 -13.81 -10.96 -2.20
C SER A 40 -13.44 -9.63 -2.91
N PHE A 41 -14.42 -8.76 -3.16
CA PHE A 41 -14.26 -7.44 -3.79
C PHE A 41 -14.61 -6.27 -2.85
N ASP A 42 -14.91 -6.57 -1.59
CA ASP A 42 -15.09 -5.56 -0.56
C ASP A 42 -13.75 -4.89 -0.22
N PRO A 43 -13.68 -3.53 -0.15
CA PRO A 43 -12.44 -2.80 0.15
C PRO A 43 -11.75 -3.29 1.42
N VAL A 44 -12.53 -3.61 2.47
CA VAL A 44 -11.98 -4.12 3.74
C VAL A 44 -11.29 -5.47 3.53
N SER A 45 -11.91 -6.38 2.78
CA SER A 45 -11.32 -7.69 2.47
C SER A 45 -10.04 -7.56 1.63
N LEU A 46 -9.98 -6.58 0.74
CA LEU A 46 -8.78 -6.29 -0.05
C LEU A 46 -7.66 -5.75 0.84
N VAL A 47 -7.97 -4.84 1.78
CA VAL A 47 -6.99 -4.35 2.76
C VAL A 47 -6.43 -5.47 3.63
N ILE A 48 -7.27 -6.41 4.07
CA ILE A 48 -6.82 -7.58 4.85
C ILE A 48 -5.84 -8.42 4.03
N LYS A 49 -6.17 -8.74 2.78
CA LYS A 49 -5.27 -9.48 1.89
C LYS A 49 -3.98 -8.73 1.58
N GLY A 50 -4.08 -7.40 1.41
CA GLY A 50 -2.93 -6.54 1.23
C GLY A 50 -1.99 -6.57 2.43
N ASN A 51 -2.54 -6.52 3.65
CA ASN A 51 -1.75 -6.65 4.88
C ASN A 51 -1.10 -8.02 5.01
N GLU A 52 -1.83 -9.10 4.74
CA GLU A 52 -1.28 -10.46 4.74
C GLU A 52 -0.12 -10.62 3.75
N ALA A 53 -0.27 -10.09 2.53
CA ALA A 53 0.79 -10.11 1.53
C ALA A 53 2.00 -9.26 1.96
N PHE A 54 1.76 -8.09 2.55
CA PHE A 54 2.80 -7.20 3.08
C PHE A 54 3.61 -7.88 4.19
N ASP A 55 2.94 -8.52 5.15
CA ASP A 55 3.57 -9.23 6.27
C ASP A 55 4.37 -10.45 5.79
N ASN A 56 3.95 -11.07 4.69
CA ASN A 56 4.68 -12.17 4.04
C ASN A 56 5.83 -11.68 3.13
N GLY A 57 6.00 -10.36 2.96
CA GLY A 57 7.03 -9.77 2.11
C GLY A 57 6.70 -9.77 0.61
N ASP A 58 5.49 -10.17 0.22
CA ASP A 58 5.04 -10.08 -1.18
C ASP A 58 4.55 -8.65 -1.49
N MET A 59 5.53 -7.76 -1.68
CA MET A 59 5.28 -6.33 -1.84
C MET A 59 4.42 -6.03 -3.07
N GLN A 60 4.58 -6.78 -4.17
CA GLN A 60 3.80 -6.53 -5.38
C GLN A 60 2.33 -6.92 -5.17
N ALA A 61 2.06 -8.10 -4.61
CA ALA A 61 0.70 -8.53 -4.32
C ALA A 61 0.02 -7.60 -3.30
N ALA A 62 0.77 -7.14 -2.28
CA ALA A 62 0.27 -6.17 -1.32
C ALA A 62 -0.16 -4.87 -2.00
N LEU A 63 0.68 -4.33 -2.89
CA LEU A 63 0.37 -3.12 -3.63
C LEU A 63 -0.88 -3.29 -4.51
N ASP A 64 -0.98 -4.40 -5.23
CA ASP A 64 -2.12 -4.67 -6.11
C ASP A 64 -3.44 -4.68 -5.31
N PHE A 65 -3.47 -5.32 -4.15
CA PHE A 65 -4.64 -5.33 -3.26
C PHE A 65 -4.97 -3.95 -2.70
N PHE A 66 -3.97 -3.19 -2.25
CA PHE A 66 -4.18 -1.84 -1.71
C PHE A 66 -4.66 -0.87 -2.80
N VAL A 67 -4.11 -0.94 -4.02
CA VAL A 67 -4.54 -0.13 -5.16
C VAL A 67 -6.00 -0.44 -5.51
N GLU A 68 -6.38 -1.73 -5.57
CA GLU A 68 -7.77 -2.11 -5.82
C GLU A 68 -8.71 -1.65 -4.71
N ALA A 69 -8.30 -1.76 -3.44
CA ALA A 69 -9.06 -1.25 -2.30
C ALA A 69 -9.26 0.26 -2.40
N ASN A 70 -8.18 1.01 -2.66
CA ASN A 70 -8.20 2.47 -2.75
C ASN A 70 -9.01 2.99 -3.94
N ALA A 71 -9.06 2.25 -5.05
CA ALA A 71 -9.91 2.57 -6.20
C ALA A 71 -11.41 2.44 -5.90
N LYS A 72 -11.79 1.58 -4.96
CA LYS A 72 -13.19 1.37 -4.54
C LYS A 72 -13.60 2.34 -3.45
N GLU A 73 -12.72 2.57 -2.51
CA GLU A 73 -12.93 3.47 -1.36
C GLU A 73 -11.60 4.07 -0.93
N SER A 74 -11.58 5.39 -0.75
CA SER A 74 -10.38 6.10 -0.30
C SER A 74 -9.92 5.57 1.06
N GLN A 75 -8.70 5.05 1.10
CA GLN A 75 -8.13 4.38 2.25
C GLN A 75 -7.71 5.35 3.37
N ASP A 76 -7.44 4.81 4.54
CA ASP A 76 -6.89 5.55 5.66
C ASP A 76 -5.39 5.87 5.49
N ALA A 77 -4.82 6.61 6.46
CA ALA A 77 -3.43 7.02 6.40
C ALA A 77 -2.46 5.82 6.44
N GLU A 78 -2.81 4.75 7.15
CA GLU A 78 -1.94 3.58 7.29
C GLU A 78 -1.79 2.83 5.97
N VAL A 79 -2.90 2.56 5.27
CA VAL A 79 -2.88 1.88 3.97
C VAL A 79 -2.14 2.71 2.94
N LEU A 80 -2.42 4.02 2.87
CA LEU A 80 -1.71 4.92 1.96
C LEU A 80 -0.21 5.00 2.27
N PHE A 81 0.16 5.00 3.55
CA PHE A 81 1.56 4.93 3.97
C PHE A 81 2.24 3.63 3.52
N LYS A 82 1.59 2.47 3.67
CA LYS A 82 2.10 1.19 3.19
C LYS A 82 2.28 1.17 1.68
N MET A 83 1.33 1.73 0.91
CA MET A 83 1.46 1.86 -0.54
C MET A 83 2.69 2.70 -0.91
N GLY A 84 2.87 3.85 -0.27
CA GLY A 84 4.07 4.68 -0.45
C GLY A 84 5.36 3.93 -0.11
N TYR A 85 5.39 3.20 1.00
CA TYR A 85 6.54 2.39 1.42
C TYR A 85 6.90 1.30 0.41
N ILE A 86 5.90 0.59 -0.11
CA ILE A 86 6.13 -0.44 -1.14
C ILE A 86 6.71 0.19 -2.41
N LEU A 87 6.13 1.28 -2.89
CA LEU A 87 6.57 1.98 -4.10
C LEU A 87 7.99 2.53 -3.95
N GLU A 88 8.34 3.08 -2.78
CA GLU A 88 9.71 3.52 -2.49
C GLU A 88 10.69 2.35 -2.59
N ASN A 89 10.35 1.18 -2.03
CA ASN A 89 11.18 -0.03 -2.13
C ASN A 89 11.29 -0.58 -3.55
N LEU A 90 10.23 -0.44 -4.36
CA LEU A 90 10.25 -0.79 -5.78
C LEU A 90 10.97 0.25 -6.65
N GLY A 91 11.35 1.39 -6.08
CA GLY A 91 12.11 2.46 -6.74
C GLY A 91 11.25 3.56 -7.36
N ASP A 92 9.94 3.48 -7.28
CA ASP A 92 9.03 4.52 -7.76
C ASP A 92 8.80 5.60 -6.68
N ARG A 93 9.82 6.45 -6.52
CA ARG A 93 9.81 7.49 -5.49
C ARG A 93 8.79 8.59 -5.74
N ASP A 94 8.47 8.89 -6.99
CA ASP A 94 7.53 9.96 -7.33
C ASP A 94 6.11 9.55 -6.94
N GLU A 95 5.71 8.32 -7.24
CA GLU A 95 4.41 7.80 -6.83
C GLU A 95 4.35 7.55 -5.31
N ALA A 96 5.43 7.04 -4.72
CA ALA A 96 5.55 6.91 -3.25
C ALA A 96 5.32 8.25 -2.55
N LEU A 97 5.93 9.32 -3.03
CA LEU A 97 5.75 10.66 -2.47
C LEU A 97 4.29 11.16 -2.55
N ASN A 98 3.57 10.81 -3.61
CA ASN A 98 2.16 11.15 -3.74
C ASN A 98 1.32 10.44 -2.65
N TYR A 99 1.49 9.13 -2.48
CA TYR A 99 0.79 8.39 -1.43
C TYR A 99 1.16 8.83 -0.02
N TYR A 100 2.43 9.14 0.25
CA TYR A 100 2.82 9.71 1.54
C TYR A 100 2.18 11.08 1.80
N LYS A 101 2.06 11.95 0.79
CA LYS A 101 1.36 13.23 0.93
C LYS A 101 -0.13 13.04 1.18
N GLU A 102 -0.77 12.08 0.53
CA GLU A 102 -2.18 11.74 0.80
C GLU A 102 -2.35 11.18 2.21
N ALA A 103 -1.47 10.29 2.66
CA ALA A 103 -1.45 9.78 4.03
C ALA A 103 -1.31 10.92 5.04
N LEU A 104 -0.40 11.87 4.79
CA LEU A 104 -0.18 13.03 5.65
C LEU A 104 -1.39 13.97 5.72
N GLN A 105 -2.21 14.07 4.65
CA GLN A 105 -3.45 14.85 4.69
C GLN A 105 -4.48 14.23 5.66
N LYS A 106 -4.47 12.90 5.80
CA LYS A 106 -5.38 12.16 6.69
C LYS A 106 -4.85 12.08 8.12
N ASP A 107 -3.55 11.92 8.30
CA ASP A 107 -2.87 11.91 9.60
C ASP A 107 -1.69 12.90 9.60
N LYS A 108 -1.97 14.13 10.01
CA LYS A 108 -1.00 15.23 10.00
C LYS A 108 0.07 15.12 11.09
N ASN A 109 -0.18 14.30 12.10
CA ASN A 109 0.69 14.18 13.27
C ASN A 109 1.44 12.84 13.30
N ASN A 110 1.77 12.32 12.13
CA ASN A 110 2.48 11.05 12.00
C ASN A 110 3.95 11.32 11.64
N GLU A 111 4.84 11.13 12.62
CA GLU A 111 6.27 11.34 12.46
C GLU A 111 6.90 10.40 11.43
N TYR A 112 6.35 9.20 11.25
CA TYR A 112 6.88 8.24 10.28
C TYR A 112 6.63 8.70 8.84
N ILE A 113 5.44 9.26 8.57
CA ILE A 113 5.12 9.81 7.24
C ILE A 113 6.06 10.98 6.92
N HIS A 114 6.28 11.88 7.88
CA HIS A 114 7.23 12.97 7.71
C HIS A 114 8.65 12.48 7.43
N ASN A 115 9.12 11.45 8.14
CA ASN A 115 10.44 10.85 7.89
C ASN A 115 10.56 10.26 6.49
N SER A 116 9.54 9.55 6.00
CA SER A 116 9.54 8.96 4.67
C SER A 116 9.56 10.03 3.57
N ILE A 117 8.74 11.07 3.70
CA ILE A 117 8.74 12.20 2.78
C ILE A 117 10.13 12.89 2.77
N ALA A 118 10.73 13.08 3.95
CA ALA A 118 12.05 13.68 4.06
C ALA A 118 13.14 12.82 3.39
N SER A 119 13.05 11.48 3.48
CA SER A 119 13.96 10.55 2.81
C SER A 119 13.92 10.75 1.29
N ILE A 120 12.73 10.83 0.70
CA ILE A 120 12.57 11.05 -0.74
C ILE A 120 13.11 12.44 -1.14
N TYR A 121 12.75 13.49 -0.42
CA TYR A 121 13.27 14.82 -0.73
C TYR A 121 14.80 14.90 -0.61
N ARG A 122 15.40 14.22 0.39
CA ARG A 122 16.85 14.13 0.51
C ARG A 122 17.47 13.41 -0.70
N ALA A 123 16.88 12.29 -1.13
CA ALA A 123 17.33 11.55 -2.32
C ALA A 123 17.26 12.39 -3.59
N ASN A 124 16.25 13.25 -3.71
CA ASN A 124 16.08 14.21 -4.80
C ASN A 124 16.95 15.47 -4.65
N LYS A 125 17.75 15.58 -3.56
CA LYS A 125 18.58 16.75 -3.22
C LYS A 125 17.77 18.02 -2.92
N GLU A 126 16.50 17.87 -2.58
CA GLU A 126 15.60 18.93 -2.13
C GLU A 126 15.76 19.14 -0.61
N PHE A 127 16.98 19.54 -0.21
CA PHE A 127 17.41 19.56 1.20
C PHE A 127 16.56 20.46 2.10
N VAL A 128 16.02 21.55 1.56
CA VAL A 128 15.15 22.46 2.32
C VAL A 128 13.84 21.76 2.70
N SER A 129 13.22 21.07 1.74
CA SER A 129 11.99 20.31 1.98
C SER A 129 12.23 19.15 2.94
N ALA A 130 13.34 18.42 2.76
CA ALA A 130 13.74 17.34 3.66
C ALA A 130 13.91 17.84 5.11
N LYS A 131 14.62 18.95 5.28
CA LYS A 131 14.84 19.57 6.61
C LYS A 131 13.53 19.97 7.27
N MET A 132 12.59 20.57 6.52
CA MET A 132 11.28 20.95 7.02
C MET A 132 10.53 19.73 7.58
N HIS A 133 10.41 18.65 6.82
CA HIS A 133 9.72 17.45 7.24
C HIS A 133 10.38 16.76 8.44
N LEU A 134 11.73 16.72 8.50
CA LEU A 134 12.42 16.20 9.69
C LEU A 134 12.17 17.08 10.92
N SER A 135 12.11 18.40 10.77
CA SER A 135 11.78 19.29 11.87
C SER A 135 10.34 19.07 12.35
N ASP A 136 9.39 18.88 11.43
CA ASP A 136 8.00 18.57 11.77
C ASP A 136 7.91 17.22 12.50
N SER A 137 8.64 16.19 12.04
CA SER A 137 8.73 14.91 12.73
C SER A 137 9.24 15.06 14.17
N LEU A 138 10.30 15.86 14.41
CA LEU A 138 10.82 16.11 15.76
C LEU A 138 9.87 16.96 16.62
N ASN A 139 9.07 17.84 16.03
CA ASN A 139 8.04 18.60 16.75
C ASN A 139 6.91 17.68 17.24
N ILE A 140 6.59 16.62 16.46
CA ILE A 140 5.59 15.61 16.82
C ILE A 140 6.17 14.67 17.89
N ASN A 141 7.35 14.13 17.66
CA ASN A 141 8.01 13.21 18.56
C ASN A 141 9.53 13.46 18.59
N ASN A 142 9.98 14.16 19.63
CA ASN A 142 11.40 14.47 19.81
C ASN A 142 12.23 13.32 20.42
N ASN A 143 11.61 12.18 20.66
CA ASN A 143 12.27 10.98 21.18
C ASN A 143 12.32 9.85 20.13
N ASN A 144 12.40 10.20 18.86
CA ASN A 144 12.48 9.26 17.75
C ASN A 144 13.93 9.20 17.22
N ALA A 145 14.65 8.12 17.53
CA ALA A 145 16.05 7.92 17.11
C ALA A 145 16.21 7.94 15.58
N VAL A 146 15.23 7.40 14.82
CA VAL A 146 15.27 7.34 13.36
C VAL A 146 15.22 8.74 12.76
N THR A 147 14.43 9.66 13.34
CA THR A 147 14.39 11.04 12.87
C THR A 147 15.72 11.74 13.03
N TYR A 148 16.39 11.58 14.16
CA TYR A 148 17.73 12.14 14.36
C TYR A 148 18.76 11.52 13.42
N TYR A 149 18.71 10.22 13.17
CA TYR A 149 19.56 9.55 12.21
C TYR A 149 19.35 10.10 10.79
N ASN A 150 18.10 10.24 10.36
CA ASN A 150 17.75 10.81 9.05
C ASN A 150 18.20 12.28 8.93
N TYR A 151 18.11 13.02 10.03
CA TYR A 151 18.60 14.41 10.07
C TYR A 151 20.13 14.46 9.94
N GLY A 152 20.84 13.56 10.61
CA GLY A 152 22.29 13.40 10.46
C GLY A 152 22.69 13.11 9.01
N ASN A 153 22.00 12.16 8.36
CA ASN A 153 22.22 11.84 6.95
C ASN A 153 21.99 13.05 6.02
N LEU A 154 20.95 13.83 6.27
CA LEU A 154 20.67 15.05 5.53
C LEU A 154 21.81 16.07 5.69
N LEU A 155 22.30 16.25 6.91
CA LEU A 155 23.38 17.20 7.21
C LEU A 155 24.71 16.78 6.57
N VAL A 156 24.99 15.46 6.48
CA VAL A 156 26.14 14.96 5.71
C VAL A 156 26.02 15.33 4.24
N ASP A 157 24.85 15.13 3.63
CA ASP A 157 24.63 15.49 2.23
C ASP A 157 24.77 17.00 1.99
N MET A 158 24.35 17.80 2.98
CA MET A 158 24.51 19.27 2.98
C MET A 158 25.95 19.75 3.28
N LYS A 159 26.90 18.85 3.56
CA LYS A 159 28.29 19.16 3.94
C LYS A 159 28.45 19.84 5.30
N HIS A 160 27.61 19.47 6.26
CA HIS A 160 27.62 19.93 7.65
C HIS A 160 27.99 18.79 8.62
N PRO A 161 29.22 18.24 8.57
CA PRO A 161 29.57 17.02 9.31
C PRO A 161 29.54 17.20 10.84
N ASP A 162 29.85 18.39 11.34
CA ASP A 162 29.83 18.64 12.77
C ASP A 162 28.41 18.60 13.36
N GLU A 163 27.46 19.20 12.64
CA GLU A 163 26.03 19.14 13.03
C GLU A 163 25.49 17.71 12.87
N ALA A 164 25.89 16.99 11.82
CA ALA A 164 25.51 15.60 11.62
C ALA A 164 25.96 14.70 12.77
N ARG A 165 27.20 14.91 13.26
CA ARG A 165 27.74 14.18 14.41
C ARG A 165 26.86 14.32 15.65
N GLU A 166 26.37 15.53 15.92
CA GLU A 166 25.47 15.76 17.07
C GLU A 166 24.12 15.04 16.88
N MET A 167 23.59 14.97 15.65
CA MET A 167 22.34 14.26 15.38
C MET A 167 22.52 12.74 15.59
N TYR A 168 23.63 12.15 15.10
CA TYR A 168 23.89 10.73 15.32
C TYR A 168 24.11 10.39 16.80
N LYS A 169 24.78 11.26 17.57
CA LYS A 169 24.89 11.08 19.03
C LYS A 169 23.52 11.03 19.69
N LYS A 170 22.61 11.94 19.31
CA LYS A 170 21.25 11.94 19.85
C LYS A 170 20.48 10.68 19.47
N ALA A 171 20.62 10.20 18.24
CA ALA A 171 20.01 8.93 17.82
C ALA A 171 20.48 7.76 18.70
N ILE A 172 21.79 7.70 19.00
CA ILE A 172 22.41 6.65 19.84
C ILE A 172 22.02 6.82 21.31
N GLU A 173 21.86 8.05 21.80
CA GLU A 173 21.39 8.32 23.16
C GLU A 173 19.97 7.79 23.37
N ILE A 174 19.10 7.97 22.38
CA ILE A 174 17.71 7.47 22.40
C ILE A 174 17.65 5.96 22.21
N ASN A 175 18.41 5.44 21.25
CA ASN A 175 18.51 4.01 20.97
C ASN A 175 19.98 3.57 20.98
N PRO A 176 20.48 3.06 22.12
CA PRO A 176 21.87 2.61 22.25
C PRO A 176 22.25 1.45 21.32
N ASP A 177 21.29 0.73 20.77
CA ASP A 177 21.54 -0.39 19.84
C ASP A 177 21.45 0.00 18.36
N PHE A 178 21.32 1.31 18.05
CA PHE A 178 21.22 1.79 16.67
C PHE A 178 22.58 1.71 15.96
N SER A 179 22.84 0.54 15.36
CA SER A 179 24.11 0.21 14.70
C SER A 179 24.47 1.19 13.57
N GLU A 180 23.48 1.54 12.72
CA GLU A 180 23.67 2.42 11.57
C GLU A 180 24.12 3.84 12.01
N ALA A 181 23.51 4.36 13.08
CA ALA A 181 23.94 5.66 13.62
C ALA A 181 25.36 5.63 14.19
N LYS A 182 25.76 4.53 14.81
CA LYS A 182 27.15 4.34 15.29
C LYS A 182 28.14 4.29 14.15
N GLU A 183 27.81 3.55 13.08
CA GLU A 183 28.67 3.45 11.90
C GLU A 183 28.86 4.81 11.23
N GLU A 184 27.78 5.56 11.04
CA GLU A 184 27.85 6.90 10.44
C GLU A 184 28.62 7.88 11.33
N LEU A 185 28.43 7.83 12.65
CA LEU A 185 29.20 8.63 13.60
C LEU A 185 30.69 8.32 13.52
N GLN A 186 31.07 7.04 13.38
CA GLN A 186 32.46 6.61 13.25
C GLN A 186 33.12 7.13 11.96
N LYS A 187 32.37 7.20 10.84
CA LYS A 187 32.89 7.75 9.57
C LYS A 187 33.20 9.25 9.65
N LEU A 188 32.60 9.96 10.60
CA LEU A 188 32.82 11.40 10.82
C LEU A 188 33.88 11.72 11.91
N SER A 189 34.57 10.69 12.42
CA SER A 189 35.54 10.82 13.52
C SER A 189 36.93 11.18 13.02
#